data_70869012ce38f9317aa215937db55896
#
_entry.id   70869012ce38f9317aa215937db55896
#
_cell.length_a   1.000
_cell.length_b   1.000
_cell.length_c   1.000
_cell.angle_alpha   90.00
_cell.angle_beta   90.00
_cell.angle_gamma   90.00
#
_symmetry.space_group_name_H-M   'P 1'
#
loop_
_entity.id
_entity.type
_entity.pdbx_description
1 polymer ?
#
loop_
_entity_poly.entity_id
_entity_poly.type
_entity_poly.pdbx_seq_one_letter_code
_entity_poly.pdbx_strand_id
1 'polypeptide(L)'
;MRHEYEIVEHPHLEYLNLFLVKLIHRRLHLHREFEICMVLEGEVTVYTTGKTAVLKKEDVILLNPRQVHAFHSMTENALLLSIQVMPGAFEKIYQGIRYTEFDTLCLSEPEYQGETLDHLRELFYRLGIAYYEKQPNYEFFCMAYIYEIFGQIFRIYPWHILTERQKMNVYQQGKRMERILEYVDRNYTDKLLLTEIAEQEKLSVAYLSHFFKDTMGMTFQQYVNFLRFEKARKMIENTTVSISEISILCGFSDYRYLNKIYKEQLGYLPSEYRSTHCAPKIREDSEDLENDQTFVLSGKALEFLKKAAEKNQKKR
;
A
#
# COMPACT_ATOMS: atom_id res chain seq x y z
N MET A 1 12.64 11.40 -1.14
CA MET A 1 11.45 10.67 -0.64
C MET A 1 10.87 9.90 -1.78
N ARG A 2 10.92 8.60 -1.70
CA ARG A 2 10.65 7.68 -2.81
C ARG A 2 9.16 7.44 -2.93
N HIS A 3 8.56 7.79 -4.09
CA HIS A 3 7.31 7.18 -4.50
C HIS A 3 7.61 5.87 -5.04
N GLU A 4 6.87 5.02 -4.52
CA GLU A 4 7.41 3.74 -4.44
C GLU A 4 6.72 2.88 -5.48
N TYR A 5 7.46 2.69 -6.50
CA TYR A 5 7.67 1.29 -6.83
C TYR A 5 8.30 0.70 -5.57
N GLU A 6 7.46 0.12 -4.69
CA GLU A 6 7.96 -0.51 -3.49
C GLU A 6 8.80 -1.72 -3.90
N ILE A 7 10.10 -1.67 -3.63
CA ILE A 7 10.93 -2.88 -3.67
C ILE A 7 10.67 -3.58 -2.35
N VAL A 8 9.78 -4.57 -2.40
CA VAL A 8 9.49 -5.40 -1.24
C VAL A 8 10.74 -6.22 -0.91
N GLU A 9 11.31 -5.97 0.25
CA GLU A 9 12.36 -6.82 0.78
C GLU A 9 11.75 -8.10 1.35
N HIS A 10 12.35 -9.25 1.05
CA HIS A 10 11.99 -10.56 1.58
C HIS A 10 13.05 -11.04 2.58
N PRO A 11 13.10 -10.48 3.81
CA PRO A 11 14.24 -10.65 4.70
C PRO A 11 14.39 -12.06 5.27
N HIS A 12 13.34 -12.88 5.20
CA HIS A 12 13.30 -14.18 5.85
C HIS A 12 12.96 -15.33 4.89
N LEU A 13 12.12 -15.07 3.90
CA LEU A 13 11.68 -16.07 2.92
C LEU A 13 11.71 -15.43 1.53
N GLU A 14 12.35 -16.07 0.57
CA GLU A 14 12.64 -15.52 -0.77
C GLU A 14 11.42 -14.94 -1.51
N TYR A 15 10.21 -15.46 -1.26
CA TYR A 15 9.00 -15.09 -1.99
C TYR A 15 7.89 -14.54 -1.11
N LEU A 16 8.13 -14.42 0.19
CA LEU A 16 7.11 -14.05 1.17
C LEU A 16 7.63 -12.96 2.09
N ASN A 17 6.92 -11.86 2.15
CA ASN A 17 7.04 -10.86 3.20
C ASN A 17 5.73 -10.81 3.99
N LEU A 18 5.81 -10.76 5.31
CA LEU A 18 4.65 -10.68 6.20
C LEU A 18 4.96 -9.72 7.33
N PHE A 19 4.04 -8.79 7.57
CA PHE A 19 4.18 -7.84 8.66
C PHE A 19 2.85 -7.44 9.27
N LEU A 20 2.89 -7.10 10.55
CA LEU A 20 1.83 -6.37 11.24
C LEU A 20 2.18 -4.90 11.25
N VAL A 21 1.23 -4.07 10.85
CA VAL A 21 1.41 -2.63 10.77
C VAL A 21 0.25 -1.90 11.45
N LYS A 22 0.60 -0.97 12.34
CA LYS A 22 -0.31 0.09 12.79
C LYS A 22 -0.33 1.15 11.72
N LEU A 23 -1.49 1.40 11.17
CA LEU A 23 -1.68 2.24 10.01
C LEU A 23 -2.48 3.49 10.38
N ILE A 24 -1.96 4.67 10.00
CA ILE A 24 -2.73 5.90 9.87
C ILE A 24 -2.89 6.19 8.38
N HIS A 25 -1.79 6.16 7.64
CA HIS A 25 -1.78 6.42 6.21
C HIS A 25 -0.62 5.68 5.53
N ARG A 26 -0.92 5.00 4.43
CA ARG A 26 0.04 4.48 3.45
C ARG A 26 -0.27 5.09 2.10
N ARG A 27 0.69 5.77 1.52
CA ARG A 27 0.55 6.46 0.24
C ARG A 27 0.23 5.53 -0.91
N LEU A 28 -0.14 6.16 -2.01
CA LEU A 28 -0.30 5.50 -3.28
C LEU A 28 1.02 4.87 -3.72
N HIS A 29 1.04 3.56 -3.89
CA HIS A 29 2.20 2.78 -4.29
C HIS A 29 1.78 1.56 -5.11
N LEU A 30 2.74 0.89 -5.69
CA LEU A 30 2.58 -0.39 -6.38
C LEU A 30 3.83 -1.24 -6.20
N HIS A 31 3.68 -2.53 -6.24
CA HIS A 31 4.76 -3.51 -6.17
C HIS A 31 4.47 -4.74 -7.03
N ARG A 32 5.40 -5.69 -7.12
CA ARG A 32 5.30 -6.88 -8.00
C ARG A 32 4.61 -8.06 -7.36
N GLU A 33 4.36 -7.99 -6.09
CA GLU A 33 3.75 -9.02 -5.29
C GLU A 33 2.23 -8.98 -5.40
N PHE A 34 1.58 -10.11 -5.20
CA PHE A 34 0.22 -10.11 -4.67
C PHE A 34 0.28 -9.61 -3.23
N GLU A 35 -0.63 -8.73 -2.86
CA GLU A 35 -0.76 -8.34 -1.47
C GLU A 35 -2.13 -8.72 -0.94
N ILE A 36 -2.14 -9.44 0.19
CA ILE A 36 -3.37 -9.82 0.85
C ILE A 36 -3.32 -9.23 2.26
N CYS A 37 -4.31 -8.39 2.57
CA CYS A 37 -4.37 -7.74 3.88
C CYS A 37 -5.62 -8.18 4.64
N MET A 38 -5.48 -8.42 5.95
CA MET A 38 -6.59 -8.60 6.87
C MET A 38 -6.58 -7.50 7.92
N VAL A 39 -7.72 -6.84 8.12
CA VAL A 39 -7.89 -5.86 9.19
C VAL A 39 -8.06 -6.60 10.51
N LEU A 40 -7.14 -6.41 11.44
CA LEU A 40 -7.19 -7.04 12.77
C LEU A 40 -7.90 -6.16 13.80
N GLU A 41 -7.72 -4.83 13.68
CA GLU A 41 -8.38 -3.83 14.52
C GLU A 41 -8.63 -2.54 13.73
N GLY A 42 -9.70 -1.82 14.08
CA GLY A 42 -10.07 -0.56 13.46
C GLY A 42 -10.80 -0.70 12.13
N GLU A 43 -10.79 0.37 11.35
CA GLU A 43 -11.43 0.48 10.03
C GLU A 43 -10.48 1.18 9.07
N VAL A 44 -10.37 0.65 7.85
CA VAL A 44 -9.41 1.12 6.84
C VAL A 44 -10.10 1.31 5.50
N THR A 45 -9.91 2.47 4.88
CA THR A 45 -10.27 2.69 3.48
C THR A 45 -9.10 2.34 2.58
N VAL A 46 -9.36 1.52 1.58
CA VAL A 46 -8.40 1.16 0.52
C VAL A 46 -8.82 1.85 -0.76
N TYR A 47 -7.89 2.56 -1.35
CA TYR A 47 -8.05 3.21 -2.65
C TYR A 47 -7.25 2.45 -3.69
N THR A 48 -7.89 2.09 -4.79
CA THR A 48 -7.22 1.51 -5.96
C THR A 48 -7.67 2.24 -7.21
N THR A 49 -7.09 1.93 -8.36
CA THR A 49 -7.55 2.49 -9.64
C THR A 49 -8.99 2.06 -9.90
N GLY A 50 -9.90 3.03 -9.84
CA GLY A 50 -11.33 2.82 -10.15
C GLY A 50 -12.17 2.16 -9.06
N LYS A 51 -11.59 1.75 -7.92
CA LYS A 51 -12.33 1.13 -6.82
C LYS A 51 -11.89 1.70 -5.47
N THR A 52 -12.83 1.82 -4.56
CA THR A 52 -12.59 2.15 -3.15
C THR A 52 -13.35 1.16 -2.29
N ALA A 53 -12.71 0.62 -1.28
CA ALA A 53 -13.34 -0.28 -0.31
C ALA A 53 -13.10 0.21 1.10
N VAL A 54 -14.13 0.16 1.94
CA VAL A 54 -14.03 0.39 3.38
C VAL A 54 -14.06 -0.96 4.07
N LEU A 55 -12.98 -1.26 4.77
CA LEU A 55 -12.73 -2.54 5.41
C LEU A 55 -12.87 -2.40 6.93
N LYS A 56 -13.56 -3.34 7.51
CA LYS A 56 -13.73 -3.48 8.96
C LYS A 56 -12.92 -4.66 9.47
N LYS A 57 -12.92 -4.81 10.78
CA LYS A 57 -12.26 -5.94 11.44
C LYS A 57 -12.65 -7.28 10.80
N GLU A 58 -11.64 -8.11 10.54
CA GLU A 58 -11.73 -9.43 9.90
C GLU A 58 -12.06 -9.39 8.38
N ASP A 59 -12.17 -8.18 7.79
CA ASP A 59 -12.23 -8.08 6.33
C ASP A 59 -10.86 -8.35 5.71
N VAL A 60 -10.90 -9.02 4.56
CA VAL A 60 -9.74 -9.43 3.79
C VAL A 60 -9.81 -8.81 2.41
N ILE A 61 -8.70 -8.26 1.95
CA ILE A 61 -8.55 -7.79 0.56
C ILE A 61 -7.44 -8.52 -0.16
N LEU A 62 -7.55 -8.54 -1.48
CA LEU A 62 -6.52 -9.03 -2.39
C LEU A 62 -6.21 -7.94 -3.41
N LEU A 63 -4.93 -7.61 -3.51
CA LEU A 63 -4.38 -6.67 -4.49
C LEU A 63 -3.52 -7.45 -5.48
N ASN A 64 -3.79 -7.25 -6.76
CA ASN A 64 -3.02 -7.88 -7.83
C ASN A 64 -1.61 -7.26 -7.95
N PRO A 65 -0.65 -7.99 -8.49
CA PRO A 65 0.66 -7.43 -8.79
C PRO A 65 0.57 -6.16 -9.65
N ARG A 66 1.32 -5.14 -9.30
CA ARG A 66 1.34 -3.82 -9.96
C ARG A 66 0.01 -3.06 -9.91
N GLN A 67 -0.93 -3.46 -9.10
CA GLN A 67 -2.13 -2.69 -8.82
C GLN A 67 -1.78 -1.51 -7.93
N VAL A 68 -2.01 -0.29 -8.42
CA VAL A 68 -1.79 0.93 -7.63
C VAL A 68 -2.79 0.99 -6.49
N HIS A 69 -2.32 1.20 -5.28
CA HIS A 69 -3.18 1.25 -4.10
C HIS A 69 -2.63 2.14 -2.98
N ALA A 70 -3.53 2.57 -2.11
CA ALA A 70 -3.23 3.34 -0.90
C ALA A 70 -4.16 2.90 0.22
N PHE A 71 -3.71 3.06 1.46
CA PHE A 71 -4.50 2.77 2.64
C PHE A 71 -4.64 4.01 3.51
N HIS A 72 -5.82 4.23 4.04
CA HIS A 72 -6.10 5.29 5.00
C HIS A 72 -6.93 4.75 6.15
N SER A 73 -6.44 4.92 7.37
CA SER A 73 -7.20 4.54 8.55
C SER A 73 -8.32 5.53 8.82
N MET A 74 -9.49 5.01 9.11
CA MET A 74 -10.64 5.79 9.58
C MET A 74 -10.67 5.91 11.11
N THR A 75 -9.75 5.24 11.78
CA THR A 75 -9.60 5.20 13.24
C THR A 75 -8.14 5.48 13.62
N GLU A 76 -7.90 6.01 14.82
CA GLU A 76 -6.53 6.37 15.25
C GLU A 76 -5.54 5.19 15.33
N ASN A 77 -6.03 3.95 15.35
CA ASN A 77 -5.20 2.75 15.56
C ASN A 77 -5.71 1.55 14.75
N ALA A 78 -5.74 1.67 13.43
CA ALA A 78 -6.00 0.50 12.62
C ALA A 78 -4.77 -0.43 12.62
N LEU A 79 -5.01 -1.74 12.79
CA LEU A 79 -3.99 -2.77 12.74
C LEU A 79 -4.27 -3.72 11.60
N LEU A 80 -3.30 -3.86 10.69
CA LEU A 80 -3.37 -4.75 9.53
C LEU A 80 -2.32 -5.85 9.63
N LEU A 81 -2.71 -7.04 9.22
CA LEU A 81 -1.78 -8.10 8.81
C LEU A 81 -1.67 -8.03 7.29
N SER A 82 -0.50 -7.67 6.77
CA SER A 82 -0.19 -7.66 5.35
C SER A 82 0.72 -8.84 4.99
N ILE A 83 0.39 -9.50 3.89
CA ILE A 83 1.09 -10.65 3.32
C ILE A 83 1.39 -10.32 1.86
N GLN A 84 2.66 -10.15 1.53
CA GLN A 84 3.14 -9.87 0.18
C GLN A 84 3.82 -11.12 -0.38
N VAL A 85 3.31 -11.63 -1.51
CA VAL A 85 3.78 -12.90 -2.10
C VAL A 85 4.19 -12.67 -3.56
N MET A 86 5.44 -12.93 -3.88
CA MET A 86 5.88 -12.89 -5.28
C MET A 86 5.20 -13.99 -6.10
N PRO A 87 4.70 -13.68 -7.32
CA PRO A 87 4.19 -14.70 -8.23
C PRO A 87 5.18 -15.85 -8.48
N GLY A 88 6.48 -15.59 -8.37
CA GLY A 88 7.54 -16.58 -8.47
C GLY A 88 7.42 -17.77 -7.52
N ALA A 89 6.78 -17.60 -6.37
CA ALA A 89 6.49 -18.67 -5.43
C ALA A 89 5.69 -19.83 -6.05
N PHE A 90 4.86 -19.52 -7.02
CA PHE A 90 3.91 -20.48 -7.62
C PHE A 90 4.30 -20.95 -9.01
N GLU A 91 5.25 -20.33 -9.69
CA GLU A 91 5.53 -20.54 -11.12
C GLU A 91 5.91 -21.98 -11.49
N LYS A 92 6.56 -22.68 -10.59
CA LYS A 92 6.90 -24.10 -10.82
C LYS A 92 5.67 -25.01 -10.81
N ILE A 93 4.58 -24.57 -10.17
CA ILE A 93 3.32 -25.31 -10.04
C ILE A 93 2.32 -24.82 -11.08
N TYR A 94 2.21 -23.49 -11.24
CA TYR A 94 1.25 -22.84 -12.11
C TYR A 94 1.90 -21.67 -12.85
N GLN A 95 2.39 -21.90 -14.07
CA GLN A 95 3.09 -20.88 -14.86
C GLN A 95 2.23 -19.66 -15.23
N GLY A 96 0.92 -19.83 -15.26
CA GLY A 96 -0.05 -18.76 -15.57
C GLY A 96 -0.14 -17.67 -14.51
N ILE A 97 0.36 -17.92 -13.29
CA ILE A 97 0.17 -17.03 -12.13
C ILE A 97 0.62 -15.59 -12.37
N ARG A 98 1.70 -15.36 -13.10
CA ARG A 98 2.20 -14.00 -13.43
C ARG A 98 1.23 -13.16 -14.22
N TYR A 99 0.29 -13.81 -14.89
CA TYR A 99 -0.66 -13.21 -15.80
C TYR A 99 -2.10 -13.41 -15.33
N THR A 100 -2.25 -13.87 -14.10
CA THR A 100 -3.56 -14.01 -13.46
C THR A 100 -3.93 -12.71 -12.78
N GLU A 101 -5.13 -12.25 -13.02
CA GLU A 101 -5.77 -11.15 -12.30
C GLU A 101 -7.05 -11.65 -11.63
N PHE A 102 -7.21 -11.26 -10.36
CA PHE A 102 -8.44 -11.47 -9.62
C PHE A 102 -9.33 -10.24 -9.78
N ASP A 103 -10.60 -10.47 -10.05
CA ASP A 103 -11.57 -9.40 -10.33
C ASP A 103 -12.12 -8.77 -9.04
N THR A 104 -12.05 -9.51 -7.94
CA THR A 104 -12.55 -9.11 -6.62
C THR A 104 -11.45 -8.44 -5.81
N LEU A 105 -11.73 -7.24 -5.30
CA LEU A 105 -10.85 -6.53 -4.39
C LEU A 105 -11.06 -6.99 -2.95
N CYS A 106 -12.30 -6.99 -2.46
CA CYS A 106 -12.63 -7.39 -1.10
C CYS A 106 -13.11 -8.84 -1.07
N LEU A 107 -12.34 -9.70 -0.41
CA LEU A 107 -12.66 -11.12 -0.25
C LEU A 107 -13.75 -11.37 0.79
N SER A 108 -14.13 -10.33 1.54
CA SER A 108 -15.18 -10.39 2.58
C SER A 108 -16.50 -9.81 2.14
N GLU A 109 -16.74 -9.66 0.84
CA GLU A 109 -18.06 -9.25 0.33
C GLU A 109 -19.16 -10.24 0.76
N PRO A 110 -20.42 -9.77 0.93
CA PRO A 110 -21.50 -10.59 1.48
C PRO A 110 -21.71 -11.93 0.78
N GLU A 111 -21.46 -12.00 -0.53
CA GLU A 111 -21.59 -13.19 -1.37
C GLU A 111 -20.55 -14.28 -1.07
N TYR A 112 -19.43 -13.93 -0.42
CA TYR A 112 -18.34 -14.85 -0.11
C TYR A 112 -18.27 -15.20 1.39
N GLN A 113 -19.22 -14.74 2.19
CA GLN A 113 -19.28 -15.07 3.63
C GLN A 113 -19.56 -16.56 3.85
N GLY A 114 -19.06 -17.09 4.97
CA GLY A 114 -19.30 -18.47 5.41
C GLY A 114 -18.03 -19.23 5.71
N GLU A 115 -18.15 -20.56 5.82
CA GLU A 115 -17.07 -21.45 6.28
C GLU A 115 -15.75 -21.28 5.53
N THR A 116 -15.81 -20.98 4.24
CA THR A 116 -14.58 -20.83 3.43
C THR A 116 -13.82 -19.55 3.76
N LEU A 117 -14.52 -18.45 3.96
CA LEU A 117 -13.88 -17.21 4.38
C LEU A 117 -13.34 -17.33 5.81
N ASP A 118 -14.05 -18.04 6.69
CA ASP A 118 -13.59 -18.30 8.05
C ASP A 118 -12.35 -19.19 8.06
N HIS A 119 -12.29 -20.18 7.17
CA HIS A 119 -11.10 -20.99 6.98
C HIS A 119 -9.92 -20.15 6.44
N LEU A 120 -10.19 -19.26 5.47
CA LEU A 120 -9.19 -18.35 4.95
C LEU A 120 -8.61 -17.47 6.07
N ARG A 121 -9.46 -16.87 6.91
CA ARG A 121 -9.02 -16.08 8.09
C ARG A 121 -8.16 -16.91 9.06
N GLU A 122 -8.53 -18.15 9.30
CA GLU A 122 -7.74 -19.06 10.14
C GLU A 122 -6.34 -19.29 9.56
N LEU A 123 -6.24 -19.50 8.24
CA LEU A 123 -4.95 -19.66 7.56
C LEU A 123 -4.05 -18.42 7.70
N PHE A 124 -4.64 -17.22 7.69
CA PHE A 124 -3.89 -15.98 7.93
C PHE A 124 -3.27 -15.94 9.32
N TYR A 125 -4.03 -16.34 10.36
CA TYR A 125 -3.48 -16.43 11.72
C TYR A 125 -2.40 -17.47 11.82
N ARG A 126 -2.60 -18.67 11.26
CA ARG A 126 -1.61 -19.74 11.28
C ARG A 126 -0.32 -19.35 10.58
N LEU A 127 -0.43 -18.74 9.40
CA LEU A 127 0.71 -18.23 8.67
C LEU A 127 1.47 -17.19 9.48
N GLY A 128 0.77 -16.20 10.03
CA GLY A 128 1.40 -15.14 10.83
C GLY A 128 2.09 -15.68 12.08
N ILE A 129 1.47 -16.63 12.79
CA ILE A 129 2.07 -17.28 13.96
C ILE A 129 3.33 -18.04 13.54
N ALA A 130 3.28 -18.87 12.49
CA ALA A 130 4.44 -19.62 12.02
C ALA A 130 5.59 -18.69 11.61
N TYR A 131 5.28 -17.60 10.90
CA TYR A 131 6.25 -16.62 10.42
C TYR A 131 6.98 -15.89 11.56
N TYR A 132 6.28 -15.54 12.66
CA TYR A 132 6.90 -14.83 13.77
C TYR A 132 7.50 -15.75 14.84
N GLU A 133 6.93 -16.94 15.03
CA GLU A 133 7.41 -17.89 16.02
C GLU A 133 8.73 -18.55 15.61
N LYS A 134 8.94 -18.74 14.30
CA LYS A 134 10.17 -19.30 13.72
C LYS A 134 10.61 -20.62 14.34
N GLN A 135 9.65 -21.51 14.55
CA GLN A 135 9.97 -22.90 14.95
C GLN A 135 10.85 -23.58 13.88
N PRO A 136 11.63 -24.60 14.21
CA PRO A 136 12.44 -25.29 13.20
C PRO A 136 11.61 -25.70 11.98
N ASN A 137 12.11 -25.35 10.79
CA ASN A 137 11.45 -25.60 9.49
C ASN A 137 10.14 -24.84 9.28
N TYR A 138 9.95 -23.68 9.93
CA TYR A 138 8.75 -22.84 9.79
C TYR A 138 8.51 -22.40 8.33
N GLU A 139 9.54 -22.36 7.52
CA GLU A 139 9.48 -22.03 6.10
C GLU A 139 8.52 -22.96 5.34
N PHE A 140 8.57 -24.26 5.62
CA PHE A 140 7.65 -25.24 5.01
C PHE A 140 6.20 -24.96 5.40
N PHE A 141 5.96 -24.63 6.64
CA PHE A 141 4.60 -24.29 7.11
C PHE A 141 4.10 -22.99 6.49
N CYS A 142 4.95 -21.96 6.43
CA CYS A 142 4.58 -20.71 5.78
C CYS A 142 4.20 -20.93 4.30
N MET A 143 5.01 -21.67 3.55
CA MET A 143 4.72 -21.97 2.15
C MET A 143 3.48 -22.86 1.98
N ALA A 144 3.27 -23.84 2.85
CA ALA A 144 2.07 -24.67 2.82
C ALA A 144 0.80 -23.83 3.02
N TYR A 145 0.78 -22.92 4.00
CA TYR A 145 -0.34 -22.00 4.22
C TYR A 145 -0.56 -21.06 3.03
N ILE A 146 0.51 -20.53 2.42
CA ILE A 146 0.39 -19.69 1.23
C ILE A 146 -0.22 -20.47 0.05
N TYR A 147 0.21 -21.69 -0.20
CA TYR A 147 -0.38 -22.53 -1.25
C TYR A 147 -1.86 -22.83 -0.98
N GLU A 148 -2.21 -23.09 0.27
CA GLU A 148 -3.60 -23.34 0.65
C GLU A 148 -4.45 -22.08 0.51
N ILE A 149 -3.97 -20.92 0.98
CA ILE A 149 -4.65 -19.61 0.81
C ILE A 149 -4.94 -19.35 -0.67
N PHE A 150 -3.95 -19.44 -1.54
CA PHE A 150 -4.15 -19.20 -2.97
C PHE A 150 -5.05 -20.26 -3.62
N GLY A 151 -4.94 -21.53 -3.21
CA GLY A 151 -5.83 -22.59 -3.65
C GLY A 151 -7.30 -22.30 -3.33
N GLN A 152 -7.60 -21.77 -2.13
CA GLN A 152 -8.95 -21.34 -1.76
C GLN A 152 -9.39 -20.11 -2.56
N ILE A 153 -8.51 -19.12 -2.71
CA ILE A 153 -8.80 -17.91 -3.49
C ILE A 153 -9.16 -18.28 -4.94
N PHE A 154 -8.36 -19.09 -5.61
CA PHE A 154 -8.61 -19.56 -6.98
C PHE A 154 -9.92 -20.33 -7.15
N ARG A 155 -10.34 -21.03 -6.11
CA ARG A 155 -11.57 -21.83 -6.14
C ARG A 155 -12.83 -21.00 -6.00
N ILE A 156 -12.75 -19.88 -5.29
CA ILE A 156 -13.93 -19.13 -4.84
C ILE A 156 -14.13 -17.84 -5.62
N TYR A 157 -13.05 -17.10 -5.84
CA TYR A 157 -13.13 -15.75 -6.38
C TYR A 157 -12.91 -15.75 -7.89
N PRO A 158 -13.63 -14.89 -8.62
CA PRO A 158 -13.47 -14.79 -10.06
C PRO A 158 -12.06 -14.30 -10.42
N TRP A 159 -11.50 -14.94 -11.41
CA TRP A 159 -10.18 -14.62 -11.94
C TRP A 159 -10.10 -14.91 -13.43
N HIS A 160 -9.15 -14.29 -14.11
CA HIS A 160 -8.88 -14.55 -15.52
C HIS A 160 -7.38 -14.49 -15.82
N ILE A 161 -7.00 -15.09 -16.94
CA ILE A 161 -5.63 -14.97 -17.46
C ILE A 161 -5.61 -13.86 -18.49
N LEU A 162 -4.65 -12.94 -18.36
CA LEU A 162 -4.44 -11.89 -19.34
C LEU A 162 -4.13 -12.48 -20.72
N THR A 163 -4.76 -11.97 -21.76
CA THR A 163 -4.42 -12.30 -23.15
C THR A 163 -2.99 -11.87 -23.49
N GLU A 164 -2.36 -12.43 -24.51
CA GLU A 164 -1.00 -12.06 -24.94
C GLU A 164 -0.85 -10.55 -25.17
N ARG A 165 -1.87 -9.92 -25.74
CA ARG A 165 -1.89 -8.46 -25.92
C ARG A 165 -1.91 -7.71 -24.60
N GLN A 166 -2.72 -8.16 -23.65
CA GLN A 166 -2.77 -7.57 -22.29
C GLN A 166 -1.47 -7.80 -21.53
N LYS A 167 -0.87 -8.99 -21.60
CA LYS A 167 0.45 -9.30 -20.99
C LYS A 167 1.51 -8.31 -21.45
N MET A 168 1.60 -8.11 -22.77
CA MET A 168 2.56 -7.16 -23.35
C MET A 168 2.27 -5.73 -22.90
N ASN A 169 1.00 -5.32 -22.89
CA ASN A 169 0.57 -4.00 -22.43
C ASN A 169 0.91 -3.79 -20.96
N VAL A 170 0.55 -4.70 -20.08
CA VAL A 170 0.84 -4.63 -18.63
C VAL A 170 2.33 -4.51 -18.38
N TYR A 171 3.16 -5.29 -19.08
CA TYR A 171 4.62 -5.21 -18.95
C TYR A 171 5.16 -3.84 -19.40
N GLN A 172 4.74 -3.36 -20.56
CA GLN A 172 5.19 -2.07 -21.10
C GLN A 172 4.69 -0.89 -20.28
N GLN A 173 3.42 -0.91 -19.88
CA GLN A 173 2.82 0.12 -19.05
C GLN A 173 3.45 0.18 -17.66
N GLY A 174 3.68 -0.97 -17.04
CA GLY A 174 4.35 -1.04 -15.74
C GLY A 174 5.75 -0.43 -15.79
N LYS A 175 6.58 -0.83 -16.77
CA LYS A 175 7.91 -0.26 -16.95
C LYS A 175 7.91 1.23 -17.26
N ARG A 176 6.94 1.69 -18.05
CA ARG A 176 6.77 3.12 -18.32
C ARG A 176 6.42 3.87 -17.04
N MET A 177 5.46 3.37 -16.26
CA MET A 177 5.08 4.00 -15.01
C MET A 177 6.24 4.05 -14.00
N GLU A 178 7.03 2.98 -13.88
CA GLU A 178 8.25 2.96 -13.07
C GLU A 178 9.17 4.15 -13.42
N ARG A 179 9.50 4.36 -14.71
CA ARG A 179 10.35 5.46 -15.13
C ARG A 179 9.75 6.85 -14.88
N ILE A 180 8.43 6.98 -15.09
CA ILE A 180 7.71 8.23 -14.81
C ILE A 180 7.77 8.55 -13.32
N LEU A 181 7.49 7.57 -12.47
CA LEU A 181 7.52 7.76 -11.02
C LEU A 181 8.93 8.07 -10.51
N GLU A 182 9.96 7.38 -11.00
CA GLU A 182 11.35 7.72 -10.69
C GLU A 182 11.74 9.14 -11.09
N TYR A 183 11.28 9.59 -12.26
CA TYR A 183 11.54 10.97 -12.72
C TYR A 183 10.82 11.98 -11.83
N VAL A 184 9.55 11.74 -11.52
CA VAL A 184 8.76 12.58 -10.62
C VAL A 184 9.43 12.67 -9.25
N ASP A 185 9.83 11.54 -8.70
CA ASP A 185 10.44 11.47 -7.37
C ASP A 185 11.70 12.32 -7.23
N ARG A 186 12.52 12.32 -8.25
CA ARG A 186 13.74 13.13 -8.29
C ARG A 186 13.48 14.63 -8.44
N ASN A 187 12.34 15.01 -9.02
CA ASN A 187 12.12 16.38 -9.51
C ASN A 187 10.86 17.06 -8.94
N TYR A 188 10.05 16.42 -8.08
CA TYR A 188 8.75 17.00 -7.68
C TYR A 188 8.86 18.29 -6.86
N THR A 189 10.02 18.57 -6.26
CA THR A 189 10.27 19.83 -5.54
C THR A 189 10.65 20.99 -6.46
N ASP A 190 10.97 20.68 -7.71
CA ASP A 190 11.32 21.67 -8.74
C ASP A 190 10.14 21.93 -9.66
N LYS A 191 10.34 22.78 -10.68
CA LYS A 191 9.36 22.98 -11.71
C LYS A 191 9.27 21.71 -12.55
N LEU A 192 8.20 20.95 -12.38
CA LEU A 192 7.98 19.69 -13.04
C LEU A 192 6.80 19.80 -14.02
N LEU A 193 7.07 19.57 -15.31
CA LEU A 193 6.07 19.66 -16.39
C LEU A 193 5.82 18.28 -17.00
N LEU A 194 4.55 17.96 -17.21
CA LEU A 194 4.15 16.72 -17.90
C LEU A 194 4.69 16.67 -19.36
N THR A 195 4.95 17.83 -19.97
CA THR A 195 5.55 17.94 -21.31
C THR A 195 6.96 17.33 -21.35
N GLU A 196 7.78 17.56 -20.35
CA GLU A 196 9.15 17.03 -20.27
C GLU A 196 9.15 15.51 -20.21
N ILE A 197 8.25 14.94 -19.43
CA ILE A 197 8.08 13.47 -19.31
C ILE A 197 7.54 12.91 -20.63
N ALA A 198 6.60 13.60 -21.27
CA ALA A 198 6.04 13.17 -22.56
C ALA A 198 7.12 13.10 -23.65
N GLU A 199 8.03 14.08 -23.69
CA GLU A 199 9.16 14.10 -24.61
C GLU A 199 10.13 12.93 -24.35
N GLN A 200 10.49 12.68 -23.08
CA GLN A 200 11.36 11.56 -22.70
C GLN A 200 10.77 10.20 -23.05
N GLU A 201 9.48 10.00 -22.82
CA GLU A 201 8.77 8.75 -23.13
C GLU A 201 8.32 8.66 -24.61
N LYS A 202 8.59 9.70 -25.44
CA LYS A 202 8.18 9.80 -26.86
C LYS A 202 6.68 9.65 -27.04
N LEU A 203 5.91 10.34 -26.20
CA LEU A 203 4.45 10.31 -26.16
C LEU A 203 3.87 11.71 -26.36
N SER A 204 2.62 11.79 -26.80
CA SER A 204 1.90 13.06 -26.71
C SER A 204 1.52 13.35 -25.25
N VAL A 205 1.49 14.63 -24.89
CA VAL A 205 1.07 15.08 -23.55
C VAL A 205 -0.35 14.58 -23.22
N ALA A 206 -1.25 14.61 -24.21
CA ALA A 206 -2.62 14.13 -24.05
C ALA A 206 -2.65 12.64 -23.68
N TYR A 207 -1.92 11.80 -24.43
CA TYR A 207 -1.83 10.38 -24.13
C TYR A 207 -1.23 10.12 -22.74
N LEU A 208 -0.12 10.79 -22.41
CA LEU A 208 0.51 10.63 -21.11
C LEU A 208 -0.40 11.06 -19.95
N SER A 209 -1.15 12.14 -20.13
CA SER A 209 -2.13 12.61 -19.14
C SER A 209 -3.23 11.59 -18.89
N HIS A 210 -3.80 11.00 -19.94
CA HIS A 210 -4.79 9.93 -19.82
C HIS A 210 -4.18 8.68 -19.22
N PHE A 211 -3.05 8.21 -19.73
CA PHE A 211 -2.33 7.05 -19.22
C PHE A 211 -2.03 7.17 -17.71
N PHE A 212 -1.51 8.34 -17.29
CA PHE A 212 -1.21 8.58 -15.88
C PHE A 212 -2.49 8.56 -15.04
N LYS A 213 -3.56 9.24 -15.48
CA LYS A 213 -4.83 9.27 -14.77
C LYS A 213 -5.48 7.89 -14.69
N ASP A 214 -5.46 7.13 -15.77
CA ASP A 214 -6.04 5.79 -15.83
C ASP A 214 -5.29 4.78 -14.95
N THR A 215 -3.96 4.94 -14.87
CA THR A 215 -3.11 4.05 -14.06
C THR A 215 -3.11 4.44 -12.59
N MET A 216 -3.02 5.74 -12.27
CA MET A 216 -2.88 6.25 -10.90
C MET A 216 -4.20 6.65 -10.23
N GLY A 217 -5.33 6.66 -10.98
CA GLY A 217 -6.62 7.12 -10.47
C GLY A 217 -6.72 8.63 -10.22
N MET A 218 -5.66 9.39 -10.44
CA MET A 218 -5.59 10.84 -10.26
C MET A 218 -4.75 11.50 -11.35
N THR A 219 -4.94 12.81 -11.56
CA THR A 219 -4.15 13.54 -12.54
C THR A 219 -2.69 13.69 -12.08
N PHE A 220 -1.78 13.84 -13.03
CA PHE A 220 -0.36 14.09 -12.75
C PHE A 220 -0.15 15.28 -11.79
N GLN A 221 -0.88 16.38 -11.98
CA GLN A 221 -0.76 17.54 -11.12
C GLN A 221 -1.28 17.27 -9.69
N GLN A 222 -2.37 16.50 -9.54
CA GLN A 222 -2.86 16.08 -8.22
C GLN A 222 -1.81 15.24 -7.52
N TYR A 223 -1.18 14.34 -8.23
CA TYR A 223 -0.12 13.48 -7.71
C TYR A 223 1.11 14.30 -7.24
N VAL A 224 1.66 15.18 -8.09
CA VAL A 224 2.78 16.06 -7.70
C VAL A 224 2.42 16.93 -6.47
N ASN A 225 1.21 17.47 -6.44
CA ASN A 225 0.75 18.27 -5.30
C ASN A 225 0.64 17.45 -4.01
N PHE A 226 0.17 16.22 -4.13
CA PHE A 226 0.11 15.29 -3.01
C PHE A 226 1.51 15.03 -2.43
N LEU A 227 2.52 14.86 -3.28
CA LEU A 227 3.90 14.68 -2.89
C LEU A 227 4.46 15.84 -2.09
N ARG A 228 4.27 17.02 -2.66
CA ARG A 228 4.68 18.28 -2.06
C ARG A 228 3.99 18.49 -0.70
N PHE A 229 2.70 18.17 -0.63
CA PHE A 229 1.93 18.24 0.60
C PHE A 229 2.51 17.32 1.68
N GLU A 230 2.76 16.06 1.35
CA GLU A 230 3.31 15.09 2.29
C GLU A 230 4.69 15.52 2.81
N LYS A 231 5.57 16.01 1.94
CA LYS A 231 6.85 16.60 2.35
C LYS A 231 6.65 17.79 3.28
N ALA A 232 5.72 18.69 2.94
CA ALA A 232 5.44 19.87 3.76
C ALA A 232 4.88 19.47 5.13
N ARG A 233 3.94 18.51 5.19
CA ARG A 233 3.39 17.99 6.44
C ARG A 233 4.49 17.53 7.38
N LYS A 234 5.40 16.72 6.90
CA LYS A 234 6.54 16.23 7.69
C LYS A 234 7.49 17.32 8.19
N MET A 235 7.78 18.27 7.32
CA MET A 235 8.61 19.40 7.73
C MET A 235 7.90 20.24 8.79
N ILE A 236 6.58 20.41 8.69
CA ILE A 236 5.78 21.12 9.68
C ILE A 236 5.78 20.40 11.03
N GLU A 237 5.68 19.08 11.01
CA GLU A 237 5.66 18.22 12.19
C GLU A 237 7.01 18.12 12.89
N ASN A 238 8.10 18.09 12.14
CA ASN A 238 9.42 17.72 12.65
C ASN A 238 10.44 18.87 12.67
N THR A 239 10.10 20.06 12.21
CA THR A 239 11.03 21.20 12.17
C THR A 239 10.37 22.49 12.65
N THR A 240 11.21 23.47 12.98
CA THR A 240 10.81 24.85 13.32
C THR A 240 10.89 25.81 12.13
N VAL A 241 11.20 25.29 10.93
CA VAL A 241 11.28 26.08 9.68
C VAL A 241 9.95 26.80 9.41
N SER A 242 10.01 28.04 8.94
CA SER A 242 8.79 28.81 8.67
C SER A 242 7.91 28.18 7.60
N ILE A 243 6.58 28.35 7.70
CA ILE A 243 5.62 27.79 6.73
C ILE A 243 5.91 28.29 5.30
N SER A 244 6.32 29.54 5.18
CA SER A 244 6.68 30.14 3.90
C SER A 244 7.92 29.46 3.27
N GLU A 245 8.91 29.19 4.08
CA GLU A 245 10.15 28.51 3.66
C GLU A 245 9.88 27.03 3.32
N ILE A 246 9.10 26.33 4.15
CA ILE A 246 8.64 24.97 3.87
C ILE A 246 7.90 24.91 2.51
N SER A 247 7.05 25.89 2.24
CA SER A 247 6.35 25.95 0.94
C SER A 247 7.32 25.95 -0.23
N ILE A 248 8.37 26.76 -0.17
CA ILE A 248 9.41 26.84 -1.22
C ILE A 248 10.20 25.53 -1.30
N LEU A 249 10.67 25.00 -0.18
CA LEU A 249 11.45 23.76 -0.10
C LEU A 249 10.68 22.52 -0.59
N CYS A 250 9.35 22.60 -0.55
CA CYS A 250 8.47 21.55 -1.05
C CYS A 250 8.04 21.76 -2.51
N GLY A 251 8.48 22.83 -3.16
CA GLY A 251 8.21 23.09 -4.58
C GLY A 251 6.87 23.77 -4.86
N PHE A 252 6.21 24.35 -3.86
CA PHE A 252 5.04 25.17 -4.09
C PHE A 252 5.43 26.56 -4.61
N SER A 253 4.70 27.06 -5.59
CA SER A 253 4.94 28.40 -6.14
C SER A 253 4.58 29.53 -5.17
N ASP A 254 3.69 29.26 -4.21
CA ASP A 254 3.18 30.22 -3.24
C ASP A 254 2.67 29.49 -1.99
N TYR A 255 2.95 30.05 -0.80
CA TYR A 255 2.50 29.50 0.47
C TYR A 255 0.96 29.45 0.59
N ARG A 256 0.24 30.30 -0.13
CA ARG A 256 -1.23 30.28 -0.18
C ARG A 256 -1.75 28.99 -0.78
N TYR A 257 -1.00 28.41 -1.71
CA TYR A 257 -1.36 27.13 -2.32
C TYR A 257 -1.18 25.98 -1.32
N LEU A 258 -0.11 26.01 -0.53
CA LEU A 258 0.09 25.07 0.57
C LEU A 258 -1.06 25.20 1.60
N ASN A 259 -1.43 26.42 1.99
CA ASN A 259 -2.56 26.67 2.89
C ASN A 259 -3.87 26.07 2.36
N LYS A 260 -4.15 26.26 1.06
CA LYS A 260 -5.34 25.71 0.41
C LYS A 260 -5.35 24.19 0.49
N ILE A 261 -4.28 23.52 0.11
CA ILE A 261 -4.18 22.06 0.14
C ILE A 261 -4.29 21.53 1.57
N TYR A 262 -3.65 22.18 2.53
CA TYR A 262 -3.74 21.79 3.94
C TYR A 262 -5.18 21.83 4.45
N LYS A 263 -5.89 22.90 4.11
CA LYS A 263 -7.29 23.05 4.50
C LYS A 263 -8.21 22.04 3.83
N GLU A 264 -7.93 21.68 2.57
CA GLU A 264 -8.68 20.67 1.82
C GLU A 264 -8.41 19.23 2.35
N GLN A 265 -7.18 18.92 2.77
CA GLN A 265 -6.78 17.59 3.20
C GLN A 265 -7.00 17.33 4.69
N LEU A 266 -6.76 18.31 5.56
CA LEU A 266 -6.76 18.14 7.02
C LEU A 266 -7.78 19.02 7.74
N GLY A 267 -8.43 19.97 7.05
CA GLY A 267 -9.36 20.91 7.67
C GLY A 267 -8.71 22.07 8.42
N TYR A 268 -7.37 22.12 8.52
CA TYR A 268 -6.60 23.12 9.26
C TYR A 268 -5.68 23.92 8.32
N LEU A 269 -5.29 25.11 8.75
CA LEU A 269 -4.14 25.78 8.15
C LEU A 269 -2.82 25.14 8.67
N PRO A 270 -1.71 25.18 7.90
CA PRO A 270 -0.42 24.63 8.34
C PRO A 270 0.07 25.16 9.70
N SER A 271 -0.17 26.45 9.96
CA SER A 271 0.20 27.08 11.24
C SER A 271 -0.67 26.60 12.39
N GLU A 272 -1.96 26.42 12.17
CA GLU A 272 -2.90 25.86 13.14
C GLU A 272 -2.54 24.40 13.44
N TYR A 273 -2.29 23.62 12.40
CA TYR A 273 -1.88 22.22 12.53
C TYR A 273 -0.60 22.10 13.37
N ARG A 274 0.43 22.92 13.09
CA ARG A 274 1.69 22.94 13.87
C ARG A 274 1.42 23.28 15.34
N SER A 275 0.58 24.24 15.64
CA SER A 275 0.32 24.66 17.03
C SER A 275 -0.47 23.64 17.83
N THR A 276 -1.36 22.86 17.18
CA THR A 276 -2.27 21.92 17.84
C THR A 276 -1.77 20.50 17.88
N HIS A 277 -1.01 20.07 16.88
CA HIS A 277 -0.61 18.67 16.70
C HIS A 277 0.90 18.42 16.88
N CYS A 278 1.72 19.47 16.81
CA CYS A 278 3.17 19.36 16.94
C CYS A 278 3.63 19.86 18.32
N ALA A 279 3.35 19.12 19.38
CA ALA A 279 4.08 19.30 20.66
C ALA A 279 5.56 18.95 20.43
N PRO A 280 6.52 19.63 21.12
CA PRO A 280 7.93 19.34 20.94
C PRO A 280 8.24 17.92 21.40
N LYS A 281 8.15 16.96 20.51
CA LYS A 281 8.64 15.60 20.70
C LYS A 281 10.08 15.56 20.20
N ILE A 282 11.01 15.46 21.12
CA ILE A 282 12.37 14.95 20.82
C ILE A 282 12.16 13.49 20.41
N ARG A 283 12.10 13.24 19.11
CA ARG A 283 12.15 11.87 18.58
C ARG A 283 13.59 11.57 18.25
N GLU A 284 14.16 10.68 19.02
CA GLU A 284 15.37 9.94 18.66
C GLU A 284 14.99 8.91 17.61
N ASP A 285 15.85 8.83 16.57
CA ASP A 285 15.97 7.80 15.53
C ASP A 285 14.90 7.67 14.43
N SER A 286 15.39 7.88 13.23
CA SER A 286 15.08 7.40 11.88
C SER A 286 13.92 6.39 11.70
N GLU A 287 12.70 6.74 12.05
CA GLU A 287 11.51 6.10 11.54
C GLU A 287 11.18 6.68 10.17
N ASP A 288 10.73 5.80 9.28
CA ASP A 288 10.40 6.11 7.89
C ASP A 288 9.36 7.25 7.83
N LEU A 289 9.86 8.47 7.67
CA LEU A 289 9.07 9.71 7.73
C LEU A 289 8.07 9.85 6.56
N GLU A 290 7.99 8.85 5.70
CA GLU A 290 7.23 8.92 4.45
C GLU A 290 5.83 8.33 4.54
N ASN A 291 5.64 7.37 5.41
CA ASN A 291 4.37 6.74 5.68
C ASN A 291 4.04 6.87 7.16
N ASP A 292 2.80 7.19 7.46
CA ASP A 292 2.31 7.23 8.84
C ASP A 292 1.85 5.82 9.23
N GLN A 293 2.84 4.94 9.30
CA GLN A 293 2.67 3.54 9.66
C GLN A 293 3.82 3.11 10.58
N THR A 294 3.51 2.26 11.53
CA THR A 294 4.49 1.71 12.47
C THR A 294 4.44 0.19 12.44
N PHE A 295 5.54 -0.44 12.05
CA PHE A 295 5.65 -1.89 12.08
C PHE A 295 5.65 -2.40 13.51
N VAL A 296 4.85 -3.43 13.77
CA VAL A 296 4.78 -4.04 15.10
C VAL A 296 5.96 -4.99 15.27
N LEU A 297 6.72 -4.81 16.35
CA LEU A 297 7.85 -5.69 16.67
C LEU A 297 7.44 -7.15 16.75
N SER A 298 8.27 -8.06 16.24
CA SER A 298 7.96 -9.49 16.07
C SER A 298 7.40 -10.17 17.32
N GLY A 299 7.93 -9.87 18.51
CA GLY A 299 7.42 -10.45 19.76
C GLY A 299 6.00 -10.00 20.10
N LYS A 300 5.68 -8.71 19.92
CA LYS A 300 4.32 -8.18 20.14
C LYS A 300 3.36 -8.65 19.06
N ALA A 301 3.82 -8.78 17.82
CA ALA A 301 3.04 -9.30 16.71
C ALA A 301 2.61 -10.75 16.99
N LEU A 302 3.53 -11.60 17.40
CA LEU A 302 3.25 -12.99 17.77
C LEU A 302 2.23 -13.10 18.91
N GLU A 303 2.42 -12.33 19.98
CA GLU A 303 1.49 -12.33 21.12
C GLU A 303 0.08 -11.91 20.69
N PHE A 304 -0.02 -10.87 19.87
CA PHE A 304 -1.29 -10.40 19.35
C PHE A 304 -2.00 -11.47 18.51
N LEU A 305 -1.28 -12.08 17.55
CA LEU A 305 -1.84 -13.09 16.66
C LEU A 305 -2.32 -14.34 17.42
N LYS A 306 -1.56 -14.81 18.42
CA LYS A 306 -1.97 -15.93 19.27
C LYS A 306 -3.27 -15.62 20.01
N LYS A 307 -3.36 -14.45 20.65
CA LYS A 307 -4.58 -14.03 21.36
C LYS A 307 -5.79 -13.89 20.42
N ALA A 308 -5.57 -13.35 19.21
CA ALA A 308 -6.64 -13.19 18.23
C ALA A 308 -7.13 -14.54 17.69
N ALA A 309 -6.21 -15.47 17.39
CA ALA A 309 -6.54 -16.82 16.94
C ALA A 309 -7.37 -17.59 18.01
N GLU A 310 -6.99 -17.53 19.28
CA GLU A 310 -7.74 -18.17 20.39
C GLU A 310 -9.16 -17.61 20.52
N LYS A 311 -9.34 -16.30 20.36
CA LYS A 311 -10.67 -15.67 20.41
C LYS A 311 -11.57 -16.13 19.25
N ASN A 312 -11.00 -16.33 18.07
CA ASN A 312 -11.75 -16.80 16.90
C ASN A 312 -12.16 -18.26 17.04
N GLN A 313 -11.31 -19.12 17.62
CA GLN A 313 -11.67 -20.51 17.90
C GLN A 313 -12.82 -20.65 18.91
N LYS A 314 -12.95 -19.73 19.87
CA LYS A 314 -14.02 -19.73 20.88
C LYS A 314 -15.37 -19.22 20.36
N LYS A 315 -15.39 -18.56 19.20
CA LYS A 315 -16.62 -18.03 18.56
C LYS A 315 -17.30 -19.05 17.64
N ARG A 316 -16.61 -20.11 17.27
CA ARG A 316 -17.11 -21.28 16.52
C ARG A 316 -17.64 -22.33 17.48
#